data_fdea89601c91e07524ca6745e2eaa495
#
_entry.id   fdea89601c91e07524ca6745e2eaa495
#
_cell.length_a   1.000
_cell.length_b   1.000
_cell.length_c   1.000
_cell.angle_alpha   90.00
_cell.angle_beta   90.00
_cell.angle_gamma   90.00
#
_symmetry.space_group_name_H-M   'P 1'
#
loop_
_entity.id
_entity.type
_entity.pdbx_description
1 polymer ?
#
loop_
_entity_poly.entity_id
_entity_poly.type
_entity_poly.pdbx_seq_one_letter_code
_entity_poly.pdbx_strand_id
1 'polypeptide(L)'
;MKTNEWISDVPVYEPGKPIEEVARELGFADVSEIIKVASNENELGPSPKALKAMAAAAPEMHRYPDGGCFYLKDKLSAKLGVKPQNLLFGNGSNELIEFLGHVYLGSGTNLVMSECAFVVYRLVAALFNAQVIAAPMKKFAHDLDAMLAAVTPETRMVIICNPNNPTGTIVSSAKIKSFLKKLPAHVLAVFDEAYFEFMPDDKKPDLIKEIQKGRENVIVLRTFSKAYGLAGLRIGYAVGHEKLIALLNRVRQPFNVNAMALAAAL
;
A
#
# COMPACT_ATOMS: atom_id res chain seq x y z
N MET A 1 20.58 13.41 24.41
CA MET A 1 19.52 12.38 24.53
C MET A 1 20.02 11.11 23.86
N LYS A 2 19.73 9.92 24.40
CA LYS A 2 20.04 8.65 23.72
C LYS A 2 18.85 8.30 22.79
N THR A 3 19.14 8.09 21.53
CA THR A 3 18.16 7.71 20.49
C THR A 3 18.60 6.39 19.86
N ASN A 4 17.75 5.79 19.02
CA ASN A 4 18.17 4.71 18.16
C ASN A 4 19.12 5.27 17.09
N GLU A 5 20.37 4.82 17.09
CA GLU A 5 21.46 5.42 16.29
C GLU A 5 21.13 5.44 14.79
N TRP A 6 20.51 4.36 14.27
CA TRP A 6 20.17 4.24 12.84
C TRP A 6 19.10 5.23 12.36
N ILE A 7 18.32 5.83 13.26
CA ILE A 7 17.28 6.81 12.86
C ILE A 7 17.89 8.05 12.23
N SER A 8 19.12 8.42 12.62
CA SER A 8 19.84 9.55 12.02
C SER A 8 20.17 9.33 10.54
N ASP A 9 20.23 8.08 10.09
CA ASP A 9 20.56 7.70 8.71
C ASP A 9 19.33 7.49 7.84
N VAL A 10 18.11 7.54 8.45
CA VAL A 10 16.87 7.42 7.68
C VAL A 10 16.65 8.68 6.86
N PRO A 11 16.57 8.59 5.53
CA PRO A 11 16.36 9.76 4.69
C PRO A 11 14.97 10.36 4.96
N VAL A 12 14.93 11.69 5.02
CA VAL A 12 13.66 12.42 5.10
C VAL A 12 12.96 12.33 3.72
N TYR A 13 11.69 11.96 3.73
CA TYR A 13 10.91 11.96 2.50
C TYR A 13 10.61 13.40 2.08
N GLU A 14 11.02 13.75 0.86
CA GLU A 14 10.69 15.04 0.27
C GLU A 14 9.43 14.88 -0.62
N PRO A 15 8.27 15.41 -0.20
CA PRO A 15 7.07 15.39 -1.03
C PRO A 15 7.22 16.32 -2.24
N GLY A 16 6.49 16.02 -3.31
CA GLY A 16 6.34 16.97 -4.42
C GLY A 16 5.73 18.30 -3.93
N LYS A 17 6.18 19.41 -4.50
CA LYS A 17 5.69 20.77 -4.12
C LYS A 17 4.19 20.89 -4.34
N PRO A 18 3.44 21.52 -3.40
CA PRO A 18 2.05 21.92 -3.63
C PRO A 18 1.92 22.85 -4.86
N ILE A 19 0.78 22.78 -5.55
CA ILE A 19 0.52 23.61 -6.73
C ILE A 19 0.63 25.09 -6.39
N GLU A 20 0.09 25.49 -5.24
CA GLU A 20 0.09 26.86 -4.73
C GLU A 20 1.52 27.39 -4.48
N GLU A 21 2.43 26.52 -4.07
CA GLU A 21 3.83 26.87 -3.87
C GLU A 21 4.51 27.12 -5.22
N VAL A 22 4.30 26.21 -6.18
CA VAL A 22 4.82 26.34 -7.55
C VAL A 22 4.27 27.59 -8.22
N ALA A 23 2.97 27.88 -8.07
CA ALA A 23 2.34 29.07 -8.61
C ALA A 23 3.01 30.35 -8.06
N ARG A 24 3.22 30.45 -6.75
CA ARG A 24 3.91 31.58 -6.13
C ARG A 24 5.36 31.73 -6.64
N GLU A 25 6.11 30.63 -6.74
CA GLU A 25 7.51 30.67 -7.22
C GLU A 25 7.64 31.12 -8.67
N LEU A 26 6.69 30.70 -9.51
CA LEU A 26 6.71 30.99 -10.95
C LEU A 26 5.91 32.24 -11.34
N GLY A 27 5.19 32.86 -10.40
CA GLY A 27 4.43 34.08 -10.64
C GLY A 27 3.09 33.85 -11.36
N PHE A 28 2.54 32.64 -11.33
CA PHE A 28 1.19 32.39 -11.85
C PHE A 28 0.12 33.02 -10.94
N ALA A 29 -0.79 33.75 -11.54
CA ALA A 29 -1.93 34.34 -10.83
C ALA A 29 -3.03 33.34 -10.54
N ASP A 30 -3.19 32.32 -11.39
CA ASP A 30 -4.18 31.26 -11.27
C ASP A 30 -3.51 29.89 -11.26
N VAL A 31 -3.76 29.12 -10.20
CA VAL A 31 -3.26 27.74 -10.05
C VAL A 31 -3.80 26.78 -11.13
N SER A 32 -4.94 27.11 -11.74
CA SER A 32 -5.54 26.31 -12.82
C SER A 32 -4.71 26.29 -14.10
N GLU A 33 -3.72 27.19 -14.25
CA GLU A 33 -2.76 27.19 -15.37
C GLU A 33 -1.69 26.10 -15.20
N ILE A 34 -1.58 25.47 -14.03
CA ILE A 34 -0.57 24.47 -13.69
C ILE A 34 -1.17 23.07 -13.79
N ILE A 35 -0.65 22.25 -14.69
CA ILE A 35 -1.01 20.84 -14.78
C ILE A 35 -0.08 20.03 -13.88
N LYS A 36 -0.62 19.55 -12.74
CA LYS A 36 0.12 18.71 -11.81
C LYS A 36 0.07 17.24 -12.24
N VAL A 37 1.21 16.69 -12.61
CA VAL A 37 1.37 15.26 -12.94
C VAL A 37 2.15 14.49 -11.88
N ALA A 38 2.48 15.15 -10.76
CA ALA A 38 3.11 14.53 -9.59
C ALA A 38 2.08 13.86 -8.67
N SER A 39 2.55 12.95 -7.79
CA SER A 39 1.76 12.25 -6.77
C SER A 39 0.72 11.25 -7.30
N ASN A 40 0.51 11.15 -8.62
CA ASN A 40 -0.45 10.25 -9.26
C ASN A 40 -1.86 10.39 -8.62
N GLU A 41 -2.32 11.62 -8.48
CA GLU A 41 -3.66 11.96 -8.00
C GLU A 41 -4.70 11.75 -9.11
N ASN A 42 -5.96 11.63 -8.75
CA ASN A 42 -7.06 11.50 -9.70
C ASN A 42 -7.76 12.86 -9.90
N GLU A 43 -7.46 13.52 -11.00
CA GLU A 43 -8.02 14.85 -11.34
C GLU A 43 -9.53 14.84 -11.59
N LEU A 44 -10.15 13.65 -11.78
CA LEU A 44 -11.62 13.54 -11.86
C LEU A 44 -12.29 13.71 -10.49
N GLY A 45 -11.51 13.70 -9.42
CA GLY A 45 -12.00 13.82 -8.04
C GLY A 45 -12.74 12.58 -7.53
N PRO A 46 -13.33 12.70 -6.32
CA PRO A 46 -14.10 11.64 -5.69
C PRO A 46 -15.52 11.53 -6.27
N SER A 47 -16.12 10.35 -6.11
CA SER A 47 -17.52 10.11 -6.48
C SER A 47 -18.47 11.09 -5.75
N PRO A 48 -19.53 11.60 -6.41
CA PRO A 48 -20.56 12.42 -5.75
C PRO A 48 -21.20 11.73 -4.53
N LYS A 49 -21.30 10.40 -4.55
CA LYS A 49 -21.79 9.62 -3.39
C LYS A 49 -20.85 9.70 -2.22
N ALA A 50 -19.53 9.63 -2.45
CA ALA A 50 -18.51 9.79 -1.42
C ALA A 50 -18.58 11.20 -0.79
N LEU A 51 -18.69 12.26 -1.62
CA LEU A 51 -18.85 13.64 -1.14
C LEU A 51 -20.10 13.80 -0.27
N LYS A 52 -21.22 13.24 -0.69
CA LYS A 52 -22.47 13.27 0.09
C LYS A 52 -22.34 12.53 1.42
N ALA A 53 -21.68 11.37 1.43
CA ALA A 53 -21.45 10.59 2.65
C ALA A 53 -20.57 11.33 3.63
N MET A 54 -19.50 12.00 3.14
CA MET A 54 -18.62 12.84 3.96
C MET A 54 -19.40 14.01 4.59
N ALA A 55 -20.20 14.72 3.80
CA ALA A 55 -21.02 15.83 4.30
C ALA A 55 -21.99 15.38 5.39
N ALA A 56 -22.58 14.19 5.25
CA ALA A 56 -23.48 13.61 6.26
C ALA A 56 -22.74 13.18 7.54
N ALA A 57 -21.48 12.75 7.43
CA ALA A 57 -20.67 12.35 8.57
C ALA A 57 -20.05 13.54 9.34
N ALA A 58 -19.85 14.68 8.68
CA ALA A 58 -19.14 15.84 9.25
C ALA A 58 -19.67 16.32 10.62
N PRO A 59 -20.99 16.36 10.91
CA PRO A 59 -21.50 16.78 12.24
C PRO A 59 -21.06 15.88 13.39
N GLU A 60 -20.67 14.64 13.11
CA GLU A 60 -20.30 13.64 14.13
C GLU A 60 -18.79 13.58 14.44
N MET A 61 -17.99 14.51 13.90
CA MET A 61 -16.51 14.52 14.05
C MET A 61 -16.00 14.73 15.49
N HIS A 62 -16.88 15.06 16.43
CA HIS A 62 -16.56 15.12 17.86
C HIS A 62 -16.46 13.72 18.51
N ARG A 63 -16.75 12.65 17.78
CA ARG A 63 -16.67 11.26 18.26
C ARG A 63 -15.57 10.49 17.55
N TYR A 64 -14.96 9.53 18.25
CA TYR A 64 -14.04 8.59 17.63
C TYR A 64 -14.74 7.74 16.55
N PRO A 65 -14.05 7.41 15.45
CA PRO A 65 -14.58 6.52 14.43
C PRO A 65 -14.74 5.08 14.94
N ASP A 66 -15.46 4.25 14.19
CA ASP A 66 -15.49 2.80 14.43
C ASP A 66 -14.09 2.21 14.17
N GLY A 67 -13.37 1.88 15.25
CA GLY A 67 -12.03 1.29 15.18
C GLY A 67 -12.01 -0.13 14.55
N GLY A 68 -13.15 -0.80 14.45
CA GLY A 68 -13.32 -2.09 13.77
C GLY A 68 -13.56 -1.96 12.26
N CYS A 69 -13.94 -0.77 11.78
CA CYS A 69 -14.37 -0.50 10.41
C CYS A 69 -15.49 -1.47 9.95
N PHE A 70 -16.44 -1.77 10.83
CA PHE A 70 -17.40 -2.87 10.69
C PHE A 70 -18.15 -2.83 9.35
N TYR A 71 -18.84 -1.72 9.04
CA TYR A 71 -19.66 -1.63 7.83
C TYR A 71 -18.84 -1.71 6.55
N LEU A 72 -17.69 -1.04 6.50
CA LEU A 72 -16.79 -1.09 5.34
C LEU A 72 -16.18 -2.48 5.19
N LYS A 73 -15.80 -3.11 6.30
CA LYS A 73 -15.26 -4.47 6.32
C LYS A 73 -16.27 -5.48 5.80
N ASP A 74 -17.52 -5.41 6.26
CA ASP A 74 -18.61 -6.28 5.82
C ASP A 74 -18.87 -6.14 4.31
N LYS A 75 -19.06 -4.91 3.84
CA LYS A 75 -19.32 -4.62 2.42
C LYS A 75 -18.17 -5.04 1.51
N LEU A 76 -16.93 -4.77 1.93
CA LEU A 76 -15.76 -5.10 1.14
C LEU A 76 -15.47 -6.61 1.14
N SER A 77 -15.68 -7.30 2.25
CA SER A 77 -15.55 -8.76 2.33
C SER A 77 -16.54 -9.45 1.40
N ALA A 78 -17.79 -9.00 1.37
CA ALA A 78 -18.79 -9.51 0.42
C ALA A 78 -18.40 -9.25 -1.05
N LYS A 79 -17.91 -8.03 -1.37
CA LYS A 79 -17.46 -7.65 -2.71
C LYS A 79 -16.27 -8.50 -3.19
N LEU A 80 -15.34 -8.82 -2.30
CA LEU A 80 -14.11 -9.57 -2.62
C LEU A 80 -14.26 -11.09 -2.45
N GLY A 81 -15.38 -11.56 -1.89
CA GLY A 81 -15.60 -12.97 -1.60
C GLY A 81 -14.65 -13.53 -0.53
N VAL A 82 -14.26 -12.71 0.44
CA VAL A 82 -13.38 -13.10 1.57
C VAL A 82 -14.11 -12.95 2.90
N LYS A 83 -13.57 -13.52 3.96
CA LYS A 83 -14.12 -13.31 5.31
C LYS A 83 -13.71 -11.92 5.84
N PRO A 84 -14.50 -11.29 6.73
CA PRO A 84 -14.10 -10.04 7.39
C PRO A 84 -12.72 -10.12 8.08
N GLN A 85 -12.35 -11.29 8.61
CA GLN A 85 -11.06 -11.56 9.25
C GLN A 85 -9.85 -11.53 8.28
N ASN A 86 -10.11 -11.58 6.99
CA ASN A 86 -9.07 -11.43 5.96
C ASN A 86 -8.74 -9.96 5.63
N LEU A 87 -9.44 -8.99 6.24
CA LEU A 87 -9.32 -7.57 5.93
C LEU A 87 -8.76 -6.76 7.11
N LEU A 88 -7.84 -5.84 6.78
CA LEU A 88 -7.34 -4.80 7.70
C LEU A 88 -7.33 -3.47 6.97
N PHE A 89 -7.75 -2.39 7.66
CA PHE A 89 -7.71 -1.03 7.11
C PHE A 89 -6.59 -0.23 7.74
N GLY A 90 -6.01 0.67 6.93
CA GLY A 90 -4.95 1.57 7.33
C GLY A 90 -5.18 2.99 6.85
N ASN A 91 -4.46 3.93 7.45
CA ASN A 91 -4.40 5.34 7.04
C ASN A 91 -3.62 5.48 5.70
N GLY A 92 -4.23 4.98 4.63
CA GLY A 92 -3.60 4.67 3.35
C GLY A 92 -2.88 3.32 3.36
N SER A 93 -2.43 2.87 2.18
CA SER A 93 -1.62 1.65 2.08
C SER A 93 -0.23 1.80 2.72
N ASN A 94 0.28 3.03 2.88
CA ASN A 94 1.55 3.30 3.54
C ASN A 94 1.58 2.81 4.98
N GLU A 95 0.53 3.05 5.76
CA GLU A 95 0.44 2.57 7.14
C GLU A 95 0.41 1.03 7.19
N LEU A 96 -0.21 0.38 6.20
CA LEU A 96 -0.19 -1.08 6.11
C LEU A 96 1.22 -1.63 5.82
N ILE A 97 2.02 -0.91 5.02
CA ILE A 97 3.44 -1.25 4.79
C ILE A 97 4.24 -1.07 6.09
N GLU A 98 3.95 -0.03 6.87
CA GLU A 98 4.58 0.18 8.18
C GLU A 98 4.20 -0.94 9.17
N PHE A 99 2.93 -1.38 9.21
CA PHE A 99 2.54 -2.54 10.02
C PHE A 99 3.30 -3.80 9.64
N LEU A 100 3.55 -4.02 8.35
CA LEU A 100 4.42 -5.12 7.90
C LEU A 100 5.84 -4.95 8.41
N GLY A 101 6.37 -3.72 8.42
CA GLY A 101 7.66 -3.40 9.02
C GLY A 101 7.71 -3.77 10.50
N HIS A 102 6.70 -3.36 11.29
CA HIS A 102 6.61 -3.70 12.72
C HIS A 102 6.61 -5.21 12.99
N VAL A 103 5.98 -6.01 12.13
CA VAL A 103 5.83 -7.46 12.34
C VAL A 103 7.03 -8.24 11.81
N TYR A 104 7.65 -7.80 10.72
CA TYR A 104 8.59 -8.65 9.97
C TYR A 104 10.02 -8.10 9.91
N LEU A 105 10.22 -6.78 10.10
CA LEU A 105 11.52 -6.16 9.91
C LEU A 105 12.22 -5.83 11.23
N GLY A 106 13.53 -5.83 11.19
CA GLY A 106 14.41 -5.47 12.30
C GLY A 106 15.86 -5.69 11.91
N SER A 107 16.79 -5.35 12.83
CA SER A 107 18.22 -5.59 12.64
C SER A 107 18.48 -7.05 12.26
N GLY A 108 19.32 -7.28 11.25
CA GLY A 108 19.67 -8.61 10.76
C GLY A 108 18.62 -9.24 9.84
N THR A 109 17.53 -8.52 9.51
CA THR A 109 16.57 -8.97 8.51
C THR A 109 16.67 -8.16 7.22
N ASN A 110 16.09 -8.66 6.13
CA ASN A 110 16.02 -7.91 4.88
C ASN A 110 14.66 -8.07 4.19
N LEU A 111 14.39 -7.11 3.30
CA LEU A 111 13.33 -7.22 2.29
C LEU A 111 13.94 -7.17 0.89
N VAL A 112 13.32 -7.87 -0.05
CA VAL A 112 13.66 -7.82 -1.47
C VAL A 112 12.63 -6.96 -2.20
N MET A 113 13.10 -6.03 -3.02
CA MET A 113 12.28 -5.20 -3.91
C MET A 113 13.02 -4.96 -5.22
N SER A 114 12.36 -4.48 -6.26
CA SER A 114 13.05 -4.03 -7.46
C SER A 114 13.78 -2.71 -7.23
N GLU A 115 14.88 -2.50 -7.95
CA GLU A 115 15.72 -1.29 -7.85
C GLU A 115 14.92 0.02 -8.07
N CYS A 116 13.98 0.02 -9.03
CA CYS A 116 13.07 1.13 -9.29
C CYS A 116 11.66 0.75 -8.87
N ALA A 117 11.36 0.87 -7.58
CA ALA A 117 10.03 0.68 -7.01
C ALA A 117 9.70 1.81 -6.04
N PHE A 118 8.48 1.83 -5.51
CA PHE A 118 8.00 2.89 -4.65
C PHE A 118 8.92 3.09 -3.43
N VAL A 119 9.34 4.34 -3.23
CA VAL A 119 10.37 4.72 -2.24
C VAL A 119 10.02 4.33 -0.80
N VAL A 120 8.73 4.29 -0.46
CA VAL A 120 8.26 4.00 0.92
C VAL A 120 8.75 2.64 1.41
N TYR A 121 8.95 1.66 0.55
CA TYR A 121 9.49 0.35 0.97
C TYR A 121 10.89 0.47 1.56
N ARG A 122 11.75 1.31 0.95
CA ARG A 122 13.10 1.59 1.47
C ARG A 122 13.05 2.37 2.78
N LEU A 123 12.15 3.36 2.86
CA LEU A 123 11.98 4.18 4.07
C LEU A 123 11.52 3.32 5.25
N VAL A 124 10.55 2.44 5.03
CA VAL A 124 10.08 1.52 6.08
C VAL A 124 11.18 0.54 6.49
N ALA A 125 11.95 -0.03 5.54
CA ALA A 125 13.08 -0.88 5.89
C ALA A 125 14.10 -0.14 6.76
N ALA A 126 14.47 1.08 6.38
CA ALA A 126 15.40 1.91 7.14
C ALA A 126 14.86 2.25 8.55
N LEU A 127 13.56 2.57 8.67
CA LEU A 127 12.90 2.85 9.95
C LEU A 127 13.06 1.68 10.94
N PHE A 128 13.02 0.45 10.46
CA PHE A 128 13.18 -0.76 11.27
C PHE A 128 14.61 -1.33 11.29
N ASN A 129 15.60 -0.58 10.81
CA ASN A 129 16.99 -1.04 10.69
C ASN A 129 17.14 -2.37 9.95
N ALA A 130 16.34 -2.58 8.92
CA ALA A 130 16.38 -3.73 8.05
C ALA A 130 17.09 -3.39 6.73
N GLN A 131 17.75 -4.39 6.14
CA GLN A 131 18.42 -4.22 4.86
C GLN A 131 17.42 -4.29 3.69
N VAL A 132 17.74 -3.57 2.62
CA VAL A 132 17.03 -3.66 1.33
C VAL A 132 17.92 -4.33 0.31
N ILE A 133 17.46 -5.45 -0.26
CA ILE A 133 18.10 -6.08 -1.41
C ILE A 133 17.33 -5.64 -2.66
N ALA A 134 17.97 -4.79 -3.46
CA ALA A 134 17.40 -4.26 -4.69
C ALA A 134 17.70 -5.21 -5.86
N ALA A 135 16.70 -5.94 -6.34
CA ALA A 135 16.82 -6.81 -7.49
C ALA A 135 16.79 -6.01 -8.81
N PRO A 136 17.61 -6.38 -9.81
CA PRO A 136 17.61 -5.72 -11.10
C PRO A 136 16.27 -5.89 -11.83
N MET A 137 15.98 -4.95 -12.72
CA MET A 137 14.76 -4.96 -13.52
C MET A 137 15.07 -5.35 -14.99
N LYS A 138 14.04 -5.85 -15.68
CA LYS A 138 14.10 -6.08 -17.13
C LYS A 138 13.16 -5.12 -17.85
N LYS A 139 13.70 -4.22 -18.66
CA LYS A 139 12.90 -3.20 -19.39
C LYS A 139 11.95 -2.44 -18.45
N PHE A 140 12.46 -2.01 -17.31
CA PHE A 140 11.72 -1.32 -16.25
C PHE A 140 10.54 -2.10 -15.63
N ALA A 141 10.44 -3.41 -15.89
CA ALA A 141 9.48 -4.30 -15.24
C ALA A 141 10.18 -5.16 -14.19
N HIS A 142 9.45 -5.56 -13.15
CA HIS A 142 9.95 -6.50 -12.15
C HIS A 142 10.45 -7.80 -12.80
N ASP A 143 11.69 -8.16 -12.50
CA ASP A 143 12.24 -9.48 -12.81
C ASP A 143 12.04 -10.40 -11.60
N LEU A 144 10.92 -11.15 -11.60
CA LEU A 144 10.58 -12.02 -10.48
C LEU A 144 11.57 -13.16 -10.27
N ASP A 145 12.28 -13.61 -11.31
CA ASP A 145 13.34 -14.62 -11.15
C ASP A 145 14.57 -14.01 -10.47
N ALA A 146 14.96 -12.78 -10.81
CA ALA A 146 16.01 -12.05 -10.10
C ALA A 146 15.62 -11.76 -8.64
N MET A 147 14.36 -11.39 -8.39
CA MET A 147 13.85 -11.18 -7.03
C MET A 147 13.90 -12.48 -6.21
N LEU A 148 13.56 -13.63 -6.80
CA LEU A 148 13.69 -14.94 -6.14
C LEU A 148 15.15 -15.29 -5.84
N ALA A 149 16.06 -15.04 -6.79
CA ALA A 149 17.50 -15.30 -6.61
C ALA A 149 18.13 -14.42 -5.52
N ALA A 150 17.53 -13.26 -5.23
CA ALA A 150 17.97 -12.34 -4.17
C ALA A 150 17.45 -12.73 -2.78
N VAL A 151 16.59 -13.73 -2.64
CA VAL A 151 16.08 -14.21 -1.34
C VAL A 151 17.17 -14.93 -0.58
N THR A 152 17.36 -14.56 0.69
CA THR A 152 18.29 -15.19 1.65
C THR A 152 17.51 -15.77 2.84
N PRO A 153 18.15 -16.52 3.75
CA PRO A 153 17.51 -16.97 4.99
C PRO A 153 16.97 -15.83 5.88
N GLU A 154 17.58 -14.64 5.80
CA GLU A 154 17.21 -13.45 6.55
C GLU A 154 16.07 -12.67 5.88
N THR A 155 15.69 -13.00 4.64
CA THR A 155 14.62 -12.34 3.92
C THR A 155 13.27 -12.62 4.60
N ARG A 156 12.57 -11.54 4.96
CA ARG A 156 11.25 -11.62 5.59
C ARG A 156 10.12 -11.37 4.60
N MET A 157 10.36 -10.49 3.62
CA MET A 157 9.34 -10.18 2.62
C MET A 157 9.95 -9.86 1.25
N VAL A 158 9.18 -10.12 0.21
CA VAL A 158 9.42 -9.66 -1.16
C VAL A 158 8.25 -8.76 -1.53
N ILE A 159 8.54 -7.49 -1.93
CA ILE A 159 7.50 -6.52 -2.28
C ILE A 159 7.43 -6.33 -3.79
N ILE A 160 6.24 -6.52 -4.36
CA ILE A 160 5.95 -6.42 -5.78
C ILE A 160 4.83 -5.40 -5.98
N CYS A 161 5.17 -4.22 -6.50
CA CYS A 161 4.19 -3.20 -6.87
C CYS A 161 3.66 -3.49 -8.28
N ASN A 162 2.39 -3.84 -8.43
CA ASN A 162 1.85 -4.25 -9.71
C ASN A 162 0.44 -3.70 -9.98
N PRO A 163 0.30 -2.71 -10.86
CA PRO A 163 1.31 -2.01 -11.68
C PRO A 163 2.39 -1.29 -10.87
N ASN A 164 3.62 -1.27 -11.40
CA ASN A 164 4.75 -0.69 -10.68
C ASN A 164 4.72 0.85 -10.66
N ASN A 165 5.04 1.43 -9.54
CA ASN A 165 5.38 2.85 -9.40
C ASN A 165 6.91 2.97 -9.23
N PRO A 166 7.64 3.73 -10.10
CA PRO A 166 7.11 4.75 -11.03
C PRO A 166 6.95 4.30 -12.49
N THR A 167 7.28 3.05 -12.86
CA THR A 167 7.48 2.67 -14.26
C THR A 167 6.20 2.34 -15.04
N GLY A 168 5.06 2.14 -14.33
CA GLY A 168 3.77 1.77 -14.91
C GLY A 168 3.72 0.35 -15.52
N THR A 169 4.80 -0.41 -15.41
CA THR A 169 4.89 -1.76 -15.98
C THR A 169 4.09 -2.78 -15.18
N ILE A 170 3.68 -3.86 -15.86
CA ILE A 170 2.84 -4.90 -15.30
C ILE A 170 3.53 -6.26 -15.40
N VAL A 171 3.47 -7.05 -14.34
CA VAL A 171 3.86 -8.46 -14.34
C VAL A 171 2.61 -9.32 -14.58
N SER A 172 2.72 -10.28 -15.50
CA SER A 172 1.60 -11.15 -15.85
C SER A 172 1.23 -12.12 -14.73
N SER A 173 -0.05 -12.50 -14.68
CA SER A 173 -0.58 -13.50 -13.73
C SER A 173 0.18 -14.83 -13.79
N ALA A 174 0.63 -15.26 -14.98
CA ALA A 174 1.40 -16.49 -15.14
C ALA A 174 2.77 -16.41 -14.45
N LYS A 175 3.48 -15.28 -14.60
CA LYS A 175 4.77 -15.05 -13.91
C LYS A 175 4.58 -15.00 -12.39
N ILE A 176 3.54 -14.32 -11.92
CA ILE A 176 3.22 -14.24 -10.49
C ILE A 176 2.94 -15.64 -9.92
N LYS A 177 2.13 -16.46 -10.61
CA LYS A 177 1.86 -17.85 -10.20
C LYS A 177 3.14 -18.69 -10.13
N SER A 178 4.03 -18.55 -11.13
CA SER A 178 5.33 -19.23 -11.15
C SER A 178 6.21 -18.80 -9.98
N PHE A 179 6.30 -17.49 -9.73
CA PHE A 179 7.01 -16.92 -8.60
C PHE A 179 6.50 -17.48 -7.27
N LEU A 180 5.19 -17.41 -7.04
CA LEU A 180 4.59 -17.90 -5.81
C LEU A 180 4.82 -19.38 -5.54
N LYS A 181 4.94 -20.21 -6.58
CA LYS A 181 5.28 -21.64 -6.43
C LYS A 181 6.70 -21.88 -5.95
N LYS A 182 7.64 -20.96 -6.29
CA LYS A 182 9.07 -21.08 -5.97
C LYS A 182 9.43 -20.32 -4.69
N LEU A 183 8.57 -19.39 -4.22
CA LEU A 183 8.85 -18.55 -3.06
C LEU A 183 8.93 -19.41 -1.79
N PRO A 184 10.01 -19.31 -1.00
CA PRO A 184 10.14 -20.04 0.26
C PRO A 184 9.00 -19.71 1.23
N ALA A 185 8.54 -20.70 1.99
CA ALA A 185 7.37 -20.56 2.87
C ALA A 185 7.55 -19.53 4.00
N HIS A 186 8.80 -19.27 4.41
CA HIS A 186 9.11 -18.28 5.45
C HIS A 186 9.08 -16.83 4.95
N VAL A 187 9.00 -16.62 3.64
CA VAL A 187 9.02 -15.29 3.00
C VAL A 187 7.60 -14.85 2.67
N LEU A 188 7.21 -13.67 3.12
CA LEU A 188 5.93 -13.05 2.78
C LEU A 188 6.01 -12.38 1.39
N ALA A 189 5.12 -12.71 0.48
CA ALA A 189 4.90 -11.98 -0.76
C ALA A 189 3.91 -10.84 -0.51
N VAL A 190 4.39 -9.60 -0.62
CA VAL A 190 3.57 -8.38 -0.50
C VAL A 190 3.29 -7.87 -1.90
N PHE A 191 2.03 -7.88 -2.31
CA PHE A 191 1.60 -7.30 -3.58
C PHE A 191 0.95 -5.94 -3.31
N ASP A 192 1.65 -4.88 -3.70
CA ASP A 192 1.08 -3.54 -3.68
C ASP A 192 0.32 -3.30 -4.98
N GLU A 193 -0.99 -3.37 -4.86
CA GLU A 193 -1.96 -3.18 -5.94
C GLU A 193 -2.62 -1.79 -5.90
N ALA A 194 -1.87 -0.76 -5.52
CA ALA A 194 -2.40 0.62 -5.45
C ALA A 194 -2.97 1.13 -6.77
N TYR A 195 -2.56 0.55 -7.89
CA TYR A 195 -3.01 0.90 -9.25
C TYR A 195 -3.80 -0.22 -9.94
N PHE A 196 -4.34 -1.16 -9.18
CA PHE A 196 -5.05 -2.34 -9.69
C PHE A 196 -6.22 -2.00 -10.61
N GLU A 197 -6.97 -0.95 -10.29
CA GLU A 197 -8.13 -0.51 -11.05
C GLU A 197 -7.78 -0.03 -12.46
N PHE A 198 -6.54 0.43 -12.68
CA PHE A 198 -6.05 0.89 -13.99
C PHE A 198 -5.54 -0.26 -14.89
N MET A 199 -5.47 -1.48 -14.36
CA MET A 199 -5.07 -2.64 -15.17
C MET A 199 -6.19 -3.09 -16.10
N PRO A 200 -5.88 -3.48 -17.35
CA PRO A 200 -6.82 -4.22 -18.18
C PRO A 200 -7.30 -5.50 -17.48
N ASP A 201 -8.59 -5.82 -17.61
CA ASP A 201 -9.19 -6.92 -16.84
C ASP A 201 -8.54 -8.29 -17.13
N ASP A 202 -8.14 -8.52 -18.37
CA ASP A 202 -7.44 -9.74 -18.82
C ASP A 202 -6.02 -9.89 -18.22
N LYS A 203 -5.45 -8.81 -17.70
CA LYS A 203 -4.11 -8.77 -17.10
C LYS A 203 -4.13 -8.78 -15.57
N LYS A 204 -5.27 -8.60 -14.95
CA LYS A 204 -5.40 -8.57 -13.48
C LYS A 204 -5.02 -9.91 -12.87
N PRO A 205 -4.05 -9.98 -11.94
CA PRO A 205 -3.79 -11.19 -11.20
C PRO A 205 -4.91 -11.44 -10.18
N ASP A 206 -5.31 -12.69 -10.03
CA ASP A 206 -6.31 -13.06 -9.04
C ASP A 206 -5.62 -13.59 -7.76
N LEU A 207 -4.99 -12.67 -7.04
CA LEU A 207 -4.26 -12.98 -5.81
C LEU A 207 -5.20 -13.27 -4.63
N ILE A 208 -6.41 -12.73 -4.67
CA ILE A 208 -7.42 -13.00 -3.64
C ILE A 208 -7.80 -14.49 -3.64
N LYS A 209 -7.85 -15.14 -4.80
CA LYS A 209 -8.05 -16.61 -4.87
C LYS A 209 -6.96 -17.40 -4.17
N GLU A 210 -5.70 -16.95 -4.19
CA GLU A 210 -4.63 -17.64 -3.46
C GLU A 210 -4.86 -17.56 -1.93
N ILE A 211 -5.34 -16.42 -1.44
CA ILE A 211 -5.70 -16.20 -0.03
C ILE A 211 -6.92 -17.07 0.34
N GLN A 212 -7.95 -17.11 -0.51
CA GLN A 212 -9.15 -17.94 -0.32
C GLN A 212 -8.81 -19.45 -0.25
N LYS A 213 -7.77 -19.90 -0.97
CA LYS A 213 -7.24 -21.26 -0.89
C LYS A 213 -6.42 -21.55 0.36
N GLY A 214 -6.28 -20.58 1.27
CA GLY A 214 -5.56 -20.73 2.53
C GLY A 214 -4.07 -20.42 2.47
N ARG A 215 -3.59 -19.72 1.43
CA ARG A 215 -2.19 -19.34 1.36
C ARG A 215 -1.85 -18.31 2.42
N GLU A 216 -0.95 -18.65 3.36
CA GLU A 216 -0.63 -17.83 4.52
C GLU A 216 0.42 -16.73 4.23
N ASN A 217 1.30 -16.95 3.25
CA ASN A 217 2.43 -16.05 2.96
C ASN A 217 2.18 -15.12 1.76
N VAL A 218 0.94 -14.67 1.56
CA VAL A 218 0.56 -13.66 0.56
C VAL A 218 -0.31 -12.61 1.21
N ILE A 219 0.00 -11.34 0.94
CA ILE A 219 -0.84 -10.20 1.28
C ILE A 219 -0.97 -9.27 0.08
N VAL A 220 -2.16 -8.73 -0.11
CA VAL A 220 -2.48 -7.74 -1.14
C VAL A 220 -2.81 -6.42 -0.44
N LEU A 221 -2.17 -5.33 -0.87
CA LEU A 221 -2.44 -3.98 -0.40
C LEU A 221 -3.16 -3.21 -1.49
N ARG A 222 -4.23 -2.51 -1.15
CA ARG A 222 -4.99 -1.63 -2.05
C ARG A 222 -5.29 -0.30 -1.38
N THR A 223 -5.61 0.71 -2.17
CA THR A 223 -5.88 2.06 -1.67
C THR A 223 -7.10 2.68 -2.33
N PHE A 224 -7.77 3.57 -1.62
CA PHE A 224 -8.80 4.44 -2.18
C PHE A 224 -8.21 5.77 -2.68
N SER A 225 -6.91 5.99 -2.53
CA SER A 225 -6.24 7.25 -2.89
C SER A 225 -6.15 7.50 -4.39
N LYS A 226 -6.13 6.44 -5.22
CA LYS A 226 -5.86 6.53 -6.67
C LYS A 226 -7.15 6.55 -7.48
N ALA A 227 -7.60 5.43 -7.99
CA ALA A 227 -8.79 5.37 -8.85
C ALA A 227 -10.06 5.96 -8.22
N TYR A 228 -10.20 5.86 -6.90
CA TYR A 228 -11.37 6.38 -6.19
C TYR A 228 -11.32 7.88 -5.84
N GLY A 229 -10.20 8.56 -6.10
CA GLY A 229 -10.05 10.01 -5.86
C GLY A 229 -10.09 10.44 -4.38
N LEU A 230 -9.77 9.53 -3.44
CA LEU A 230 -9.84 9.80 -2.00
C LEU A 230 -8.46 9.99 -1.36
N ALA A 231 -7.49 10.51 -2.10
CA ALA A 231 -6.10 10.64 -1.64
C ALA A 231 -5.99 11.43 -0.32
N GLY A 232 -6.72 12.53 -0.18
CA GLY A 232 -6.73 13.37 1.02
C GLY A 232 -7.33 12.73 2.27
N LEU A 233 -8.16 11.69 2.10
CA LEU A 233 -8.80 10.99 3.22
C LEU A 233 -7.93 9.91 3.85
N ARG A 234 -6.84 9.54 3.20
CA ARG A 234 -5.88 8.58 3.73
C ARG A 234 -6.52 7.25 4.13
N ILE A 235 -7.06 6.50 3.17
CA ILE A 235 -7.63 5.17 3.44
C ILE A 235 -7.14 4.12 2.44
N GLY A 236 -6.76 2.96 2.96
CA GLY A 236 -6.36 1.78 2.23
C GLY A 236 -6.72 0.51 2.98
N TYR A 237 -6.55 -0.63 2.36
CA TYR A 237 -6.82 -1.92 2.97
C TYR A 237 -5.85 -3.00 2.53
N ALA A 238 -5.67 -3.97 3.41
CA ALA A 238 -4.95 -5.20 3.15
C ALA A 238 -5.91 -6.38 3.09
N VAL A 239 -5.62 -7.32 2.19
CA VAL A 239 -6.27 -8.64 2.15
C VAL A 239 -5.20 -9.70 2.37
N GLY A 240 -5.38 -10.56 3.35
CA GLY A 240 -4.43 -11.61 3.69
C GLY A 240 -5.07 -12.77 4.44
N HIS A 241 -4.30 -13.82 4.70
CA HIS A 241 -4.77 -14.91 5.55
C HIS A 241 -5.10 -14.40 6.96
N GLU A 242 -6.13 -14.94 7.61
CA GLU A 242 -6.61 -14.45 8.92
C GLU A 242 -5.54 -14.41 10.01
N LYS A 243 -4.62 -15.36 10.03
CA LYS A 243 -3.48 -15.36 10.97
C LYS A 243 -2.56 -14.16 10.76
N LEU A 244 -2.27 -13.81 9.49
CA LEU A 244 -1.45 -12.66 9.14
C LEU A 244 -2.14 -11.36 9.52
N ILE A 245 -3.41 -11.22 9.18
CA ILE A 245 -4.22 -10.05 9.51
C ILE A 245 -4.32 -9.86 11.03
N ALA A 246 -4.44 -10.94 11.79
CA ALA A 246 -4.46 -10.88 13.25
C ALA A 246 -3.13 -10.35 13.83
N LEU A 247 -1.97 -10.73 13.24
CA LEU A 247 -0.66 -10.19 13.65
C LEU A 247 -0.55 -8.69 13.36
N LEU A 248 -0.92 -8.26 12.14
CA LEU A 248 -0.89 -6.84 11.78
C LEU A 248 -1.84 -6.00 12.65
N ASN A 249 -2.99 -6.54 13.02
CA ASN A 249 -3.93 -5.84 13.90
C ASN A 249 -3.37 -5.60 15.33
N ARG A 250 -2.33 -6.34 15.77
CA ARG A 250 -1.69 -6.12 17.08
C ARG A 250 -0.83 -4.86 17.12
N VAL A 251 -0.28 -4.44 15.98
CA VAL A 251 0.59 -3.26 15.87
C VAL A 251 -0.17 -2.02 15.38
N ARG A 252 -1.44 -2.20 15.02
CA ARG A 252 -2.31 -1.11 14.56
C ARG A 252 -2.67 -0.18 15.70
N GLN A 253 -2.56 1.14 15.46
CA GLN A 253 -3.03 2.15 16.41
C GLN A 253 -4.56 2.11 16.54
N PRO A 254 -5.12 2.32 17.74
CA PRO A 254 -6.57 2.49 17.90
C PRO A 254 -7.10 3.63 17.02
N PHE A 255 -8.25 3.42 16.39
CA PHE A 255 -8.95 4.45 15.60
C PHE A 255 -8.11 5.06 14.47
N ASN A 256 -7.19 4.29 13.89
CA ASN A 256 -6.23 4.76 12.87
C ASN A 256 -6.86 5.28 11.57
N VAL A 257 -8.08 4.85 11.23
CA VAL A 257 -8.81 5.33 10.05
C VAL A 257 -9.86 6.33 10.50
N ASN A 258 -9.85 7.54 9.93
CA ASN A 258 -10.77 8.61 10.31
C ASN A 258 -12.21 8.37 9.81
N ALA A 259 -13.19 9.00 10.50
CA ALA A 259 -14.60 8.79 10.23
C ALA A 259 -15.04 9.25 8.83
N MET A 260 -14.45 10.34 8.31
CA MET A 260 -14.74 10.84 6.96
C MET A 260 -14.28 9.85 5.90
N ALA A 261 -13.12 9.23 6.10
CA ALA A 261 -12.59 8.20 5.22
C ALA A 261 -13.46 6.95 5.20
N LEU A 262 -13.95 6.51 6.37
CA LEU A 262 -14.87 5.37 6.46
C LEU A 262 -16.18 5.65 5.74
N ALA A 263 -16.76 6.84 5.93
CA ALA A 263 -18.00 7.24 5.28
C ALA A 263 -17.87 7.33 3.75
N ALA A 264 -16.75 7.88 3.27
CA ALA A 264 -16.51 8.05 1.84
C ALA A 264 -16.20 6.75 1.11
N ALA A 265 -15.55 5.79 1.79
CA ALA A 265 -15.16 4.51 1.21
C ALA A 265 -16.29 3.47 1.19
N LEU A 266 -17.33 3.67 2.00
CA LEU A 266 -18.51 2.81 2.11
C LEU A 266 -19.45 3.02 0.91
#